data_8642ef8e0a64be7dda4493d7d63fd9b3
#
_entry.id   8642ef8e0a64be7dda4493d7d63fd9b3
#
_cell.length_a   1.000
_cell.length_b   1.000
_cell.length_c   1.000
_cell.angle_alpha   90.00
_cell.angle_beta   90.00
_cell.angle_gamma   90.00
#
_symmetry.space_group_name_H-M   'P 1'
#
loop_
_entity.id
_entity.type
_entity.pdbx_description
1 polymer ?
#
loop_
_entity_poly.entity_id
_entity_poly.type
_entity_poly.pdbx_seq_one_letter_code
_entity_poly.pdbx_strand_id
1 'polypeptide(L)'
;MSISETAPFGRDDANGIDLPNLAPLIAPRKLAEDAATALREQILTGGFRRGTHLVEAKLAVRLGISRGTIREAFKTLVAEGLIDEEPRRGAFVVTLGASDVREIYEVRAAVEGCAARLFVQRADPKAIEELTVAVAGIRVAAQSRDVAAVRRADLHFHERLCALSGNGRLHQIFVRYVPAIQTLLHFDQLPYASLDTSADEHRALLEALESNDPDHASRVFEAHVFEAEERVAGYFEDSRPG
;
A
#
# COMPACT_ATOMS: atom_id res chain seq x y z
N MET A 1 6.39 -57.39 36.35
CA MET A 1 7.36 -57.90 35.37
C MET A 1 6.77 -57.56 34.01
N SER A 2 7.29 -56.81 33.17
CA SER A 2 8.56 -56.24 32.84
C SER A 2 8.31 -54.99 32.02
N ILE A 3 9.03 -54.01 32.35
CA ILE A 3 9.13 -52.74 31.62
C ILE A 3 9.91 -53.01 30.35
N SER A 4 9.52 -52.42 29.27
CA SER A 4 10.42 -52.16 28.15
C SER A 4 9.82 -50.98 27.42
N GLU A 5 10.29 -49.80 27.66
CA GLU A 5 11.52 -49.20 27.15
C GLU A 5 11.50 -48.98 25.66
N THR A 6 11.62 -47.75 25.42
CA THR A 6 12.43 -47.04 24.44
C THR A 6 11.77 -46.64 23.17
N ALA A 7 11.58 -45.36 23.10
CA ALA A 7 11.60 -44.63 21.83
C ALA A 7 13.03 -44.69 21.26
N PRO A 8 13.23 -45.02 20.00
CA PRO A 8 14.49 -44.76 19.34
C PRO A 8 14.47 -43.40 18.68
N PHE A 9 15.48 -42.62 18.97
CA PHE A 9 15.89 -41.48 18.15
C PHE A 9 16.14 -41.96 16.73
N GLY A 10 15.37 -41.41 15.80
CA GLY A 10 15.61 -41.59 14.39
C GLY A 10 16.88 -40.84 13.99
N ARG A 11 17.86 -41.60 13.52
CA ARG A 11 19.02 -41.04 12.84
C ARG A 11 18.64 -40.82 11.39
N ASP A 12 18.72 -39.58 10.96
CA ASP A 12 18.77 -39.28 9.56
C ASP A 12 19.90 -38.27 9.29
N ASP A 13 20.86 -38.75 8.49
CA ASP A 13 22.08 -38.06 8.37
C ASP A 13 22.91 -38.28 7.18
N ALA A 14 23.15 -37.24 6.47
CA ALA A 14 24.36 -37.06 5.72
C ALA A 14 25.42 -36.19 6.47
N ASN A 15 25.09 -35.59 7.64
CA ASN A 15 25.98 -34.70 8.37
C ASN A 15 26.03 -34.89 9.90
N GLY A 16 25.46 -35.98 10.43
CA GLY A 16 25.62 -36.31 11.85
C GLY A 16 25.08 -35.30 12.87
N ILE A 17 24.12 -34.49 12.48
CA ILE A 17 23.43 -33.58 13.39
C ILE A 17 22.15 -34.27 13.86
N ASP A 18 22.12 -34.66 15.13
CA ASP A 18 20.92 -35.16 15.79
C ASP A 18 19.98 -33.98 16.05
N LEU A 19 18.94 -33.84 15.21
CA LEU A 19 17.94 -32.79 15.38
C LEU A 19 16.85 -33.26 16.34
N PRO A 20 16.73 -32.65 17.55
CA PRO A 20 15.62 -32.95 18.44
C PRO A 20 14.28 -32.67 17.75
N ASN A 21 13.27 -33.48 18.08
CA ASN A 21 11.90 -33.28 17.58
C ASN A 21 11.36 -31.97 18.14
N LEU A 22 11.58 -30.88 17.38
CA LEU A 22 11.11 -29.56 17.74
C LEU A 22 9.62 -29.49 17.40
N ALA A 23 8.79 -29.31 18.41
CA ALA A 23 7.38 -28.94 18.18
C ALA A 23 7.33 -27.65 17.35
N PRO A 24 6.34 -27.54 16.41
CA PRO A 24 6.20 -26.31 15.62
C PRO A 24 6.05 -25.11 16.54
N LEU A 25 6.94 -24.13 16.38
CA LEU A 25 6.86 -22.88 17.11
C LEU A 25 5.54 -22.18 16.81
N ILE A 26 4.78 -21.87 17.85
CA ILE A 26 3.56 -21.06 17.73
C ILE A 26 3.96 -19.71 17.16
N ALA A 27 3.67 -19.52 15.94
CA ALA A 27 3.62 -18.35 15.07
C ALA A 27 4.34 -17.06 15.53
N PRO A 28 5.67 -16.96 15.42
CA PRO A 28 6.36 -15.67 15.47
C PRO A 28 5.82 -14.67 14.44
N ARG A 29 5.28 -15.18 13.32
CA ARG A 29 4.74 -14.42 12.19
C ARG A 29 3.55 -13.54 12.60
N LYS A 30 2.64 -14.04 13.44
CA LYS A 30 1.48 -13.27 13.90
C LYS A 30 1.88 -12.07 14.75
N LEU A 31 2.84 -12.21 15.65
CA LEU A 31 3.33 -11.10 16.48
C LEU A 31 4.04 -10.02 15.66
N ALA A 32 4.72 -10.39 14.58
CA ALA A 32 5.34 -9.42 13.67
C ALA A 32 4.28 -8.66 12.87
N GLU A 33 3.25 -9.34 12.41
CA GLU A 33 2.10 -8.72 11.71
C GLU A 33 1.31 -7.79 12.64
N ASP A 34 1.06 -8.20 13.88
CA ASP A 34 0.39 -7.38 14.90
C ASP A 34 1.24 -6.14 15.24
N ALA A 35 2.56 -6.30 15.38
CA ALA A 35 3.49 -5.19 15.61
C ALA A 35 3.53 -4.23 14.41
N ALA A 36 3.60 -4.74 13.18
CA ALA A 36 3.56 -3.92 11.98
C ALA A 36 2.24 -3.14 11.91
N THR A 37 1.12 -3.76 12.25
CA THR A 37 -0.20 -3.10 12.28
C THR A 37 -0.25 -1.97 13.29
N ALA A 38 0.22 -2.21 14.53
CA ALA A 38 0.26 -1.20 15.57
C ALA A 38 1.19 -0.02 15.22
N LEU A 39 2.36 -0.31 14.65
CA LEU A 39 3.31 0.72 14.23
C LEU A 39 2.77 1.51 13.04
N ARG A 40 2.15 0.85 12.05
CA ARG A 40 1.49 1.49 10.90
C ARG A 40 0.44 2.49 11.38
N GLU A 41 -0.43 2.08 12.28
CA GLU A 41 -1.46 2.97 12.84
C GLU A 41 -0.82 4.21 13.48
N GLN A 42 0.22 4.04 14.30
CA GLN A 42 0.91 5.16 14.93
C GLN A 42 1.63 6.07 13.92
N ILE A 43 2.16 5.54 12.83
CA ILE A 43 2.75 6.32 11.75
C ILE A 43 1.65 7.11 11.03
N LEU A 44 0.60 6.44 10.60
CA LEU A 44 -0.47 7.03 9.80
C LEU A 44 -1.34 8.05 10.58
N THR A 45 -1.44 7.91 11.90
CA THR A 45 -2.16 8.88 12.77
C THR A 45 -1.27 10.01 13.30
N GLY A 46 0.01 10.05 12.90
CA GLY A 46 0.96 11.08 13.33
C GLY A 46 1.55 10.88 14.73
N GLY A 47 1.30 9.73 15.37
CA GLY A 47 1.94 9.35 16.64
C GLY A 47 3.46 9.25 16.51
N PHE A 48 3.95 8.83 15.34
CA PHE A 48 5.34 9.01 14.92
C PHE A 48 5.39 10.06 13.80
N ARG A 49 6.14 11.14 14.04
CA ARG A 49 6.33 12.20 13.04
C ARG A 49 7.24 11.70 11.91
N ARG A 50 7.11 12.30 10.72
CA ARG A 50 8.03 12.09 9.59
C ARG A 50 9.48 12.28 10.03
N GLY A 51 10.39 11.43 9.57
CA GLY A 51 11.80 11.43 9.96
C GLY A 51 12.09 10.89 11.36
N THR A 52 11.07 10.44 12.12
CA THR A 52 11.30 9.87 13.46
C THR A 52 12.15 8.60 13.37
N HIS A 53 13.25 8.56 14.14
CA HIS A 53 14.07 7.36 14.28
C HIS A 53 13.35 6.31 15.13
N LEU A 54 13.04 5.17 14.54
CA LEU A 54 12.36 4.05 15.18
C LEU A 54 13.40 3.11 15.81
N VAL A 55 13.59 3.20 17.12
CA VAL A 55 14.61 2.44 17.84
C VAL A 55 14.06 1.06 18.20
N GLU A 56 14.55 0.00 17.53
CA GLU A 56 14.13 -1.40 17.75
C GLU A 56 14.07 -1.80 19.24
N ALA A 57 15.11 -1.46 20.00
CA ALA A 57 15.19 -1.84 21.41
C ALA A 57 14.10 -1.19 22.27
N LYS A 58 13.77 0.08 21.99
CA LYS A 58 12.71 0.80 22.72
C LYS A 58 11.34 0.24 22.37
N LEU A 59 11.09 -0.04 21.08
CA LEU A 59 9.85 -0.60 20.61
C LEU A 59 9.64 -2.03 21.10
N ALA A 60 10.70 -2.87 21.10
CA ALA A 60 10.65 -4.21 21.63
C ALA A 60 10.23 -4.24 23.12
N VAL A 61 10.82 -3.37 23.94
CA VAL A 61 10.44 -3.21 25.34
C VAL A 61 8.99 -2.71 25.48
N ARG A 62 8.62 -1.69 24.69
CA ARG A 62 7.28 -1.09 24.77
C ARG A 62 6.16 -2.05 24.39
N LEU A 63 6.41 -2.90 23.38
CA LEU A 63 5.43 -3.88 22.88
C LEU A 63 5.54 -5.25 23.56
N GLY A 64 6.54 -5.47 24.41
CA GLY A 64 6.72 -6.74 25.11
C GLY A 64 7.13 -7.90 24.17
N ILE A 65 7.84 -7.62 23.07
CA ILE A 65 8.26 -8.60 22.07
C ILE A 65 9.77 -8.57 21.82
N SER A 66 10.28 -9.53 21.05
CA SER A 66 11.71 -9.59 20.74
C SER A 66 12.12 -8.53 19.71
N ARG A 67 13.41 -8.12 19.71
CA ARG A 67 13.98 -7.26 18.65
C ARG A 67 13.87 -7.90 17.26
N GLY A 68 14.00 -9.25 17.18
CA GLY A 68 13.82 -9.99 15.95
C GLY A 68 12.41 -9.82 15.38
N THR A 69 11.39 -9.85 16.24
CA THR A 69 10.00 -9.61 15.85
C THR A 69 9.79 -8.19 15.35
N ILE A 70 10.42 -7.17 15.98
CA ILE A 70 10.40 -5.78 15.50
C ILE A 70 11.04 -5.66 14.11
N ARG A 71 12.18 -6.32 13.85
CA ARG A 71 12.82 -6.31 12.52
C ARG A 71 11.94 -6.92 11.45
N GLU A 72 11.24 -8.01 11.74
CA GLU A 72 10.28 -8.57 10.78
C GLU A 72 9.11 -7.61 10.52
N ALA A 73 8.60 -6.93 11.55
CA ALA A 73 7.60 -5.87 11.39
C ALA A 73 8.14 -4.70 10.54
N PHE A 74 9.40 -4.28 10.75
CA PHE A 74 10.05 -3.23 9.96
C PHE A 74 10.17 -3.62 8.49
N LYS A 75 10.53 -4.86 8.16
CA LYS A 75 10.56 -5.33 6.75
C LYS A 75 9.22 -5.16 6.06
N THR A 76 8.12 -5.43 6.78
CA THR A 76 6.77 -5.21 6.27
C THR A 76 6.54 -3.71 6.01
N LEU A 77 6.87 -2.85 6.98
CA LEU A 77 6.67 -1.41 6.86
C LEU A 77 7.59 -0.75 5.82
N VAL A 78 8.80 -1.29 5.59
CA VAL A 78 9.68 -0.89 4.47
C VAL A 78 9.05 -1.26 3.13
N ALA A 79 8.53 -2.49 3.02
CA ALA A 79 7.84 -2.94 1.80
C ALA A 79 6.57 -2.11 1.52
N GLU A 80 5.95 -1.55 2.56
CA GLU A 80 4.82 -0.63 2.48
C GLU A 80 5.23 0.84 2.25
N GLY A 81 6.52 1.15 2.22
CA GLY A 81 7.01 2.53 2.04
C GLY A 81 6.74 3.47 3.21
N LEU A 82 6.43 2.93 4.40
CA LEU A 82 6.15 3.73 5.61
C LEU A 82 7.41 4.07 6.41
N ILE A 83 8.45 3.26 6.28
CA ILE A 83 9.75 3.49 6.89
C ILE A 83 10.88 3.21 5.91
N ASP A 84 11.99 3.90 6.10
CA ASP A 84 13.26 3.66 5.42
C ASP A 84 14.27 3.06 6.39
N GLU A 85 15.05 2.07 5.95
CA GLU A 85 16.20 1.56 6.68
C GLU A 85 17.49 2.13 6.10
N GLU A 86 18.18 2.97 6.89
CA GLU A 86 19.48 3.51 6.53
C GLU A 86 20.59 2.62 7.12
N PRO A 87 21.56 2.16 6.30
CA PRO A 87 22.67 1.37 6.80
C PRO A 87 23.40 2.05 7.95
N ARG A 88 23.57 1.35 9.07
CA ARG A 88 24.23 1.83 10.31
C ARG A 88 23.50 2.96 11.07
N ARG A 89 22.44 3.52 10.55
CA ARG A 89 21.65 4.58 11.21
C ARG A 89 20.32 4.06 11.77
N GLY A 90 19.80 2.97 11.22
CA GLY A 90 18.55 2.35 11.68
C GLY A 90 17.35 2.68 10.80
N ALA A 91 16.15 2.51 11.36
CA ALA A 91 14.89 2.71 10.68
C ALA A 91 14.28 4.08 11.00
N PHE A 92 13.76 4.75 9.99
CA PHE A 92 13.15 6.09 10.10
C PHE A 92 11.78 6.10 9.43
N VAL A 93 10.85 6.85 10.01
CA VAL A 93 9.57 7.13 9.32
C VAL A 93 9.87 7.93 8.04
N VAL A 94 9.34 7.49 6.92
CA VAL A 94 9.56 8.11 5.60
C VAL A 94 9.24 9.60 5.64
N THR A 95 10.07 10.38 4.96
CA THR A 95 9.87 11.82 4.76
C THR A 95 9.63 12.05 3.27
N LEU A 96 8.37 12.12 2.86
CA LEU A 96 8.01 12.47 1.48
C LEU A 96 7.76 13.99 1.41
N GLY A 97 8.20 14.59 0.31
CA GLY A 97 8.02 16.01 0.01
C GLY A 97 7.36 16.23 -1.35
N ALA A 98 7.21 17.50 -1.77
CA ALA A 98 6.58 17.84 -3.04
C ALA A 98 7.28 17.22 -4.27
N SER A 99 8.61 17.02 -4.22
CA SER A 99 9.34 16.33 -5.29
C SER A 99 8.95 14.87 -5.40
N ASP A 100 8.83 14.16 -4.26
CA ASP A 100 8.43 12.76 -4.24
C ASP A 100 6.99 12.58 -4.75
N VAL A 101 6.10 13.54 -4.42
CA VAL A 101 4.75 13.57 -4.96
C VAL A 101 4.79 13.60 -6.49
N ARG A 102 5.53 14.54 -7.09
CA ARG A 102 5.63 14.68 -8.54
C ARG A 102 6.14 13.39 -9.18
N GLU A 103 7.25 12.86 -8.70
CA GLU A 103 7.86 11.64 -9.25
C GLU A 103 6.92 10.43 -9.18
N ILE A 104 6.19 10.26 -8.07
CA ILE A 104 5.23 9.16 -7.89
C ILE A 104 4.03 9.34 -8.83
N TYR A 105 3.51 10.56 -8.96
CA TYR A 105 2.34 10.83 -9.78
C TYR A 105 2.66 10.81 -11.29
N GLU A 106 3.87 11.21 -11.70
CA GLU A 106 4.34 11.02 -13.08
C GLU A 106 4.36 9.53 -13.47
N VAL A 107 4.85 8.66 -12.58
CA VAL A 107 4.80 7.21 -12.81
C VAL A 107 3.36 6.70 -12.85
N ARG A 108 2.48 7.18 -11.97
CA ARG A 108 1.06 6.83 -11.97
C ARG A 108 0.40 7.21 -13.28
N ALA A 109 0.58 8.46 -13.75
CA ALA A 109 0.00 8.94 -15.00
C ALA A 109 0.41 8.06 -16.18
N ALA A 110 1.70 7.73 -16.30
CA ALA A 110 2.20 6.87 -17.36
C ALA A 110 1.62 5.44 -17.30
N VAL A 111 1.54 4.86 -16.10
CA VAL A 111 1.02 3.50 -15.89
C VAL A 111 -0.48 3.44 -16.11
N GLU A 112 -1.23 4.36 -15.52
CA GLU A 112 -2.70 4.38 -15.57
C GLU A 112 -3.21 4.80 -16.94
N GLY A 113 -2.58 5.79 -17.61
CA GLY A 113 -2.91 6.15 -18.99
C GLY A 113 -2.68 4.99 -19.96
N CYS A 114 -1.54 4.27 -19.82
CA CYS A 114 -1.30 3.06 -20.62
C CYS A 114 -2.31 1.95 -20.28
N ALA A 115 -2.68 1.77 -19.01
CA ALA A 115 -3.68 0.79 -18.60
C ALA A 115 -5.06 1.10 -19.18
N ALA A 116 -5.49 2.37 -19.16
CA ALA A 116 -6.76 2.81 -19.74
C ALA A 116 -6.83 2.56 -21.26
N ARG A 117 -5.74 2.90 -21.98
CA ARG A 117 -5.63 2.59 -23.42
C ARG A 117 -5.80 1.11 -23.70
N LEU A 118 -5.08 0.24 -22.99
CA LEU A 118 -5.16 -1.20 -23.17
C LEU A 118 -6.52 -1.77 -22.78
N PHE A 119 -7.13 -1.22 -21.74
CA PHE A 119 -8.47 -1.61 -21.29
C PHE A 119 -9.50 -1.41 -22.42
N VAL A 120 -9.54 -0.22 -23.02
CA VAL A 120 -10.45 0.10 -24.13
C VAL A 120 -10.16 -0.78 -25.34
N GLN A 121 -8.90 -1.03 -25.69
CA GLN A 121 -8.54 -1.89 -26.82
C GLN A 121 -9.01 -3.35 -26.65
N ARG A 122 -9.21 -3.82 -25.43
CA ARG A 122 -9.66 -5.19 -25.13
C ARG A 122 -11.17 -5.34 -25.14
N ALA A 123 -11.88 -4.26 -24.85
CA ALA A 123 -13.34 -4.15 -24.86
C ALA A 123 -14.05 -5.30 -24.13
N ASP A 124 -13.59 -5.66 -22.91
CA ASP A 124 -14.23 -6.69 -22.09
C ASP A 124 -15.41 -6.11 -21.28
N PRO A 125 -16.67 -6.49 -21.61
CA PRO A 125 -17.83 -5.97 -20.89
C PRO A 125 -17.87 -6.28 -19.40
N LYS A 126 -17.28 -7.42 -18.99
CA LYS A 126 -17.20 -7.77 -17.55
C LYS A 126 -16.22 -6.89 -16.80
N ALA A 127 -15.17 -6.45 -17.46
CA ALA A 127 -14.21 -5.54 -16.86
C ALA A 127 -14.82 -4.16 -16.60
N ILE A 128 -15.66 -3.66 -17.50
CA ILE A 128 -16.36 -2.38 -17.30
C ILE A 128 -17.39 -2.47 -16.16
N GLU A 129 -18.11 -3.59 -16.05
CA GLU A 129 -19.04 -3.83 -14.94
C GLU A 129 -18.32 -3.83 -13.60
N GLU A 130 -17.13 -4.44 -13.52
CA GLU A 130 -16.31 -4.48 -12.31
C GLU A 130 -15.83 -3.07 -11.90
N LEU A 131 -15.41 -2.23 -12.84
CA LEU A 131 -15.03 -0.84 -12.56
C LEU A 131 -16.24 0.02 -12.17
N THR A 132 -17.42 -0.25 -12.75
CA THR A 132 -18.67 0.40 -12.36
C THR A 132 -19.00 0.14 -10.88
N VAL A 133 -18.81 -1.11 -10.41
CA VAL A 133 -18.97 -1.46 -9.00
C VAL A 133 -17.95 -0.74 -8.13
N ALA A 134 -16.70 -0.60 -8.58
CA ALA A 134 -15.68 0.14 -7.85
C ALA A 134 -16.05 1.63 -7.70
N VAL A 135 -16.53 2.29 -8.74
CA VAL A 135 -17.04 3.69 -8.68
C VAL A 135 -18.24 3.81 -7.72
N ALA A 136 -19.15 2.85 -7.75
CA ALA A 136 -20.26 2.83 -6.78
C ALA A 136 -19.75 2.71 -5.33
N GLY A 137 -18.66 1.97 -5.11
CA GLY A 137 -17.99 1.88 -3.82
C GLY A 137 -17.45 3.23 -3.32
N ILE A 138 -16.87 4.05 -4.21
CA ILE A 138 -16.42 5.41 -3.88
C ILE A 138 -17.60 6.26 -3.42
N ARG A 139 -18.73 6.19 -4.13
CA ARG A 139 -19.94 6.93 -3.77
C ARG A 139 -20.49 6.54 -2.41
N VAL A 140 -20.55 5.24 -2.10
CA VAL A 140 -21.00 4.74 -0.79
C VAL A 140 -20.06 5.23 0.32
N ALA A 141 -18.76 5.19 0.09
CA ALA A 141 -17.77 5.71 1.04
C ALA A 141 -17.94 7.22 1.26
N ALA A 142 -18.17 8.00 0.19
CA ALA A 142 -18.43 9.44 0.28
C ALA A 142 -19.68 9.77 1.11
N GLN A 143 -20.76 9.02 0.92
CA GLN A 143 -22.01 9.17 1.69
C GLN A 143 -21.81 8.91 3.18
N SER A 144 -20.93 7.99 3.55
CA SER A 144 -20.61 7.71 4.96
C SER A 144 -19.74 8.79 5.61
N ARG A 145 -19.23 9.76 4.84
CA ARG A 145 -18.28 10.80 5.25
C ARG A 145 -16.99 10.27 5.88
N ASP A 146 -16.64 9.03 5.59
CA ASP A 146 -15.38 8.40 6.00
C ASP A 146 -14.30 8.67 4.93
N VAL A 147 -13.48 9.70 5.17
CA VAL A 147 -12.37 10.09 4.28
C VAL A 147 -11.42 8.92 4.01
N ALA A 148 -11.13 8.11 5.03
CA ALA A 148 -10.24 6.96 4.85
C ALA A 148 -10.87 5.87 3.98
N ALA A 149 -12.20 5.67 4.08
CA ALA A 149 -12.92 4.76 3.20
C ALA A 149 -12.94 5.27 1.75
N VAL A 150 -13.15 6.58 1.53
CA VAL A 150 -13.09 7.18 0.17
C VAL A 150 -11.70 6.96 -0.44
N ARG A 151 -10.62 7.27 0.27
CA ARG A 151 -9.24 7.07 -0.22
C ARG A 151 -8.96 5.60 -0.57
N ARG A 152 -9.42 4.66 0.26
CA ARG A 152 -9.27 3.23 -0.03
C ARG A 152 -10.05 2.81 -1.28
N ALA A 153 -11.28 3.31 -1.45
CA ALA A 153 -12.12 2.99 -2.61
C ALA A 153 -11.56 3.60 -3.90
N ASP A 154 -11.08 4.84 -3.85
CA ASP A 154 -10.37 5.54 -4.91
C ASP A 154 -9.15 4.74 -5.40
N LEU A 155 -8.24 4.44 -4.48
CA LEU A 155 -7.04 3.68 -4.80
C LEU A 155 -7.36 2.28 -5.35
N HIS A 156 -8.39 1.64 -4.83
CA HIS A 156 -8.88 0.36 -5.32
C HIS A 156 -9.36 0.45 -6.77
N PHE A 157 -10.09 1.50 -7.16
CA PHE A 157 -10.52 1.71 -8.54
C PHE A 157 -9.31 1.77 -9.49
N HIS A 158 -8.30 2.57 -9.18
CA HIS A 158 -7.08 2.70 -9.99
C HIS A 158 -6.28 1.40 -10.08
N GLU A 159 -6.17 0.66 -8.97
CA GLU A 159 -5.55 -0.66 -8.96
C GLU A 159 -6.32 -1.64 -9.85
N ARG A 160 -7.66 -1.65 -9.77
CA ARG A 160 -8.50 -2.51 -10.60
C ARG A 160 -8.36 -2.20 -12.09
N LEU A 161 -8.31 -0.93 -12.47
CA LEU A 161 -8.02 -0.54 -13.86
C LEU A 161 -6.71 -1.20 -14.35
N CYS A 162 -5.63 -1.04 -13.59
CA CYS A 162 -4.33 -1.61 -13.94
C CYS A 162 -4.39 -3.14 -14.05
N ALA A 163 -5.08 -3.82 -13.15
CA ALA A 163 -5.26 -5.27 -13.17
C ALA A 163 -6.08 -5.73 -14.39
N LEU A 164 -7.16 -5.01 -14.72
CA LEU A 164 -8.08 -5.31 -15.81
C LEU A 164 -7.55 -4.88 -17.18
N SER A 165 -6.48 -4.07 -17.24
CA SER A 165 -5.80 -3.72 -18.49
C SER A 165 -5.26 -4.93 -19.25
N GLY A 166 -5.16 -6.09 -18.57
CA GLY A 166 -4.59 -7.34 -19.06
C GLY A 166 -3.08 -7.31 -19.25
N ASN A 167 -2.41 -6.25 -18.78
CA ASN A 167 -0.96 -6.19 -18.69
C ASN A 167 -0.52 -6.32 -17.22
N GLY A 168 -0.22 -7.54 -16.78
CA GLY A 168 0.17 -7.81 -15.40
C GLY A 168 1.43 -7.06 -14.95
N ARG A 169 2.25 -6.52 -15.87
CA ARG A 169 3.41 -5.70 -15.51
C ARG A 169 3.00 -4.30 -15.07
N LEU A 170 2.02 -3.69 -15.73
CA LEU A 170 1.46 -2.40 -15.31
C LEU A 170 0.86 -2.53 -13.90
N HIS A 171 0.08 -3.57 -13.65
CA HIS A 171 -0.47 -3.83 -12.32
C HIS A 171 0.62 -4.01 -11.26
N GLN A 172 1.69 -4.78 -11.53
CA GLN A 172 2.81 -4.95 -10.61
C GLN A 172 3.53 -3.63 -10.31
N ILE A 173 3.71 -2.77 -11.33
CA ILE A 173 4.30 -1.44 -11.13
C ILE A 173 3.38 -0.61 -10.25
N PHE A 174 2.10 -0.52 -10.56
CA PHE A 174 1.13 0.26 -9.78
C PHE A 174 1.13 -0.16 -8.30
N VAL A 175 0.95 -1.47 -8.03
CA VAL A 175 0.92 -2.02 -6.66
C VAL A 175 2.19 -1.68 -5.86
N ARG A 176 3.34 -1.57 -6.52
CA ARG A 176 4.59 -1.18 -5.87
C ARG A 176 4.56 0.26 -5.32
N TYR A 177 3.80 1.15 -5.94
CA TYR A 177 3.68 2.55 -5.50
C TYR A 177 2.50 2.79 -4.54
N VAL A 178 1.57 1.83 -4.41
CA VAL A 178 0.41 1.94 -3.50
C VAL A 178 0.80 2.35 -2.08
N PRO A 179 1.82 1.77 -1.43
CA PRO A 179 2.20 2.17 -0.08
C PRO A 179 2.66 3.62 0.01
N ALA A 180 3.46 4.09 -0.95
CA ALA A 180 3.91 5.48 -0.99
C ALA A 180 2.73 6.44 -1.19
N ILE A 181 1.80 6.12 -2.10
CA ILE A 181 0.58 6.90 -2.33
C ILE A 181 -0.27 6.96 -1.06
N GLN A 182 -0.47 5.83 -0.38
CA GLN A 182 -1.18 5.78 0.90
C GLN A 182 -0.51 6.66 1.96
N THR A 183 0.81 6.62 2.04
CA THR A 183 1.59 7.45 2.97
C THR A 183 1.38 8.94 2.69
N LEU A 184 1.47 9.37 1.43
CA LEU A 184 1.20 10.74 1.02
C LEU A 184 -0.21 11.19 1.44
N LEU A 185 -1.20 10.35 1.19
CA LEU A 185 -2.60 10.65 1.49
C LEU A 185 -2.91 10.67 3.00
N HIS A 186 -2.16 9.92 3.83
CA HIS A 186 -2.42 9.85 5.27
C HIS A 186 -1.76 10.96 6.08
N PHE A 187 -0.52 11.31 5.75
CA PHE A 187 0.22 12.29 6.54
C PHE A 187 -0.38 13.70 6.51
N ASP A 188 -1.10 14.03 5.46
CA ASP A 188 -1.44 15.41 5.19
C ASP A 188 -2.90 15.78 5.42
N GLN A 189 -3.71 14.88 5.99
CA GLN A 189 -5.14 15.15 6.22
C GLN A 189 -5.77 15.93 5.05
N LEU A 190 -5.31 15.60 3.82
CA LEU A 190 -5.69 16.31 2.61
C LEU A 190 -7.19 16.58 2.63
N PRO A 191 -7.62 17.86 2.59
CA PRO A 191 -9.01 18.13 2.46
C PRO A 191 -9.44 17.59 1.10
N TYR A 192 -10.19 16.51 1.08
CA TYR A 192 -11.00 16.25 -0.09
C TYR A 192 -11.85 17.49 -0.27
N ALA A 193 -11.62 18.22 -1.35
CA ALA A 193 -12.30 19.48 -1.63
C ALA A 193 -13.82 19.31 -1.60
N SER A 194 -14.29 18.11 -1.91
CA SER A 194 -15.61 17.57 -1.59
C SER A 194 -15.54 16.04 -1.72
N LEU A 195 -16.02 15.31 -0.73
CA LEU A 195 -16.16 13.85 -0.85
C LEU A 195 -17.12 13.48 -1.98
N ASP A 196 -18.05 14.36 -2.29
CA ASP A 196 -19.06 14.16 -3.35
C ASP A 196 -18.45 14.30 -4.76
N THR A 197 -17.43 15.16 -4.96
CA THR A 197 -16.77 15.32 -6.27
C THR A 197 -15.94 14.11 -6.67
N SER A 198 -15.35 13.38 -5.71
CA SER A 198 -14.54 12.19 -6.00
C SER A 198 -15.34 11.14 -6.79
N ALA A 199 -16.59 10.89 -6.43
CA ALA A 199 -17.43 9.93 -7.14
C ALA A 199 -17.80 10.41 -8.57
N ASP A 200 -17.96 11.73 -8.77
CA ASP A 200 -18.27 12.30 -10.07
C ASP A 200 -17.02 12.34 -10.98
N GLU A 201 -15.84 12.64 -10.45
CA GLU A 201 -14.58 12.53 -11.17
C GLU A 201 -14.37 11.10 -11.71
N HIS A 202 -14.58 10.08 -10.87
CA HIS A 202 -14.42 8.67 -11.28
C HIS A 202 -15.50 8.19 -12.25
N ARG A 203 -16.70 8.79 -12.24
CA ARG A 203 -17.69 8.54 -13.28
C ARG A 203 -17.21 9.04 -14.65
N ALA A 204 -16.58 10.21 -14.70
CA ALA A 204 -16.00 10.72 -15.95
C ALA A 204 -14.88 9.80 -16.48
N LEU A 205 -14.06 9.21 -15.58
CA LEU A 205 -13.08 8.20 -15.96
C LEU A 205 -13.75 6.96 -16.58
N LEU A 206 -14.83 6.48 -15.98
CA LEU A 206 -15.58 5.33 -16.50
C LEU A 206 -16.19 5.63 -17.89
N GLU A 207 -16.79 6.80 -18.08
CA GLU A 207 -17.32 7.25 -19.37
C GLU A 207 -16.22 7.30 -20.44
N ALA A 208 -14.99 7.71 -20.08
CA ALA A 208 -13.85 7.69 -20.98
C ALA A 208 -13.45 6.26 -21.40
N LEU A 209 -13.52 5.29 -20.48
CA LEU A 209 -13.29 3.88 -20.82
C LEU A 209 -14.36 3.28 -21.73
N GLU A 210 -15.60 3.79 -21.67
CA GLU A 210 -16.73 3.37 -22.51
C GLU A 210 -16.73 4.05 -23.88
N SER A 211 -15.91 5.07 -24.10
CA SER A 211 -15.90 5.88 -25.33
C SER A 211 -15.45 5.16 -26.61
N ASN A 212 -14.88 3.96 -26.49
CA ASN A 212 -14.22 3.24 -27.59
C ASN A 212 -13.04 4.00 -28.24
N ASP A 213 -12.52 5.04 -27.59
CA ASP A 213 -11.31 5.78 -28.00
C ASP A 213 -10.18 5.53 -26.99
N PRO A 214 -9.23 4.63 -27.31
CA PRO A 214 -8.13 4.31 -26.40
C PRO A 214 -7.23 5.51 -26.07
N ASP A 215 -7.05 6.42 -27.02
CA ASP A 215 -6.18 7.58 -26.82
C ASP A 215 -6.89 8.65 -26.00
N HIS A 216 -8.19 8.80 -26.15
CA HIS A 216 -9.02 9.65 -25.30
C HIS A 216 -8.97 9.15 -23.84
N ALA A 217 -9.24 7.87 -23.62
CA ALA A 217 -9.18 7.27 -22.28
C ALA A 217 -7.82 7.47 -21.60
N SER A 218 -6.71 7.24 -22.33
CA SER A 218 -5.36 7.49 -21.83
C SER A 218 -5.20 8.94 -21.34
N ARG A 219 -5.56 9.93 -22.19
CA ARG A 219 -5.42 11.35 -21.83
C ARG A 219 -6.27 11.75 -20.64
N VAL A 220 -7.49 11.22 -20.51
CA VAL A 220 -8.39 11.53 -19.40
C VAL A 220 -7.81 11.00 -18.08
N PHE A 221 -7.27 9.79 -18.07
CA PHE A 221 -6.61 9.24 -16.87
C PHE A 221 -5.34 9.99 -16.51
N GLU A 222 -4.49 10.32 -17.49
CA GLU A 222 -3.28 11.12 -17.25
C GLU A 222 -3.64 12.49 -16.64
N ALA A 223 -4.64 13.19 -17.20
CA ALA A 223 -5.09 14.49 -16.70
C ALA A 223 -5.61 14.37 -15.25
N HIS A 224 -6.47 13.39 -14.96
CA HIS A 224 -6.97 13.14 -13.60
C HIS A 224 -5.85 12.93 -12.58
N VAL A 225 -4.84 12.14 -12.95
CA VAL A 225 -3.69 11.88 -12.07
C VAL A 225 -2.87 13.15 -11.84
N PHE A 226 -2.63 13.98 -12.87
CA PHE A 226 -1.92 15.25 -12.73
C PHE A 226 -2.70 16.29 -11.93
N GLU A 227 -4.01 16.36 -12.07
CA GLU A 227 -4.86 17.22 -11.22
C GLU A 227 -4.77 16.81 -9.73
N ALA A 228 -4.71 15.50 -9.46
CA ALA A 228 -4.50 14.99 -8.12
C ALA A 228 -3.07 15.31 -7.60
N GLU A 229 -2.04 15.22 -8.46
CA GLU A 229 -0.68 15.65 -8.14
C GLU A 229 -0.63 17.09 -7.67
N GLU A 230 -1.19 18.02 -8.45
CA GLU A 230 -1.18 19.45 -8.12
C GLU A 230 -1.80 19.72 -6.75
N ARG A 231 -2.94 19.07 -6.44
CA ARG A 231 -3.60 19.19 -5.14
C ARG A 231 -2.71 18.69 -4.00
N VAL A 232 -2.07 17.51 -4.19
CA VAL A 232 -1.22 16.90 -3.16
C VAL A 232 0.08 17.67 -3.00
N ALA A 233 0.76 18.04 -4.09
CA ALA A 233 2.03 18.77 -4.05
C ALA A 233 1.88 20.15 -3.41
N GLY A 234 0.80 20.88 -3.74
CA GLY A 234 0.50 22.19 -3.14
C GLY A 234 0.42 22.16 -1.62
N TYR A 235 -0.19 21.11 -1.07
CA TYR A 235 -0.23 20.94 0.39
C TYR A 235 1.16 20.79 1.03
N PHE A 236 2.08 20.06 0.37
CA PHE A 236 3.45 19.90 0.88
C PHE A 236 4.28 21.17 0.77
N GLU A 237 4.01 22.03 -0.20
CA GLU A 237 4.67 23.34 -0.35
C GLU A 237 4.23 24.35 0.73
N ASP A 238 2.93 24.39 1.01
CA ASP A 238 2.33 25.27 2.04
C ASP A 238 2.70 24.85 3.48
N SER A 239 3.00 23.57 3.69
CA SER A 239 3.30 22.99 5.02
C SER A 239 4.77 23.09 5.42
N ARG A 240 5.63 23.81 4.70
CA ARG A 240 7.03 24.04 5.12
C ARG A 240 7.06 24.89 6.36
N PRO A 241 7.65 24.41 7.49
CA PRO A 241 7.93 25.29 8.60
C PRO A 241 8.97 26.33 8.14
N GLY A 242 8.64 27.63 8.29
CA GLY A 242 9.55 28.75 8.09
C GLY A 242 10.73 28.73 9.07
#